data_118fe3b78eebf832f49482c9396d9232
#
_entry.id   118fe3b78eebf832f49482c9396d9232
#
_cell.length_a   1.000
_cell.length_b   1.000
_cell.length_c   1.000
_cell.angle_alpha   90.00
_cell.angle_beta   90.00
_cell.angle_gamma   90.00
#
_symmetry.space_group_name_H-M   'P 1'
#
loop_
_entity.id
_entity.type
_entity.pdbx_description
1 polymer ?
#
loop_
_entity_poly.entity_id
_entity_poly.type
_entity_poly.pdbx_seq_one_letter_code
_entity_poly.pdbx_strand_id
1 'polypeptide(L)'
;MDGNSIAFLGELLTYAGDWERGMALAQRAKQLNPHHPGWYWYADFYNAYRQRDYRGALNFALKSNLPGHWGMHAAMAACYGQLEERDAAAKALHALLKLRPDFADTICKDVEKWWEAEYGKHLIDGLRMAGLEIAGEEGTADRSALRETPASRGAEP
;
A
#
# COMPACT_ATOMS: atom_id res chain seq x y z
N MET A 1 -2.44 16.07 -25.57
CA MET A 1 -2.22 14.89 -24.71
C MET A 1 -3.58 14.26 -24.48
N ASP A 2 -3.71 12.96 -24.75
CA ASP A 2 -4.96 12.25 -24.55
C ASP A 2 -5.25 11.97 -23.07
N GLY A 3 -6.50 11.53 -22.77
CA GLY A 3 -6.91 11.31 -21.39
C GLY A 3 -6.08 10.26 -20.64
N ASN A 4 -5.63 9.21 -21.32
CA ASN A 4 -4.80 8.17 -20.70
C ASN A 4 -3.42 8.70 -20.31
N SER A 5 -2.78 9.47 -21.16
CA SER A 5 -1.49 10.09 -20.87
C SER A 5 -1.59 11.09 -19.71
N ILE A 6 -2.68 11.86 -19.65
CA ILE A 6 -2.93 12.80 -18.55
C ILE A 6 -3.17 12.03 -17.23
N ALA A 7 -3.97 10.97 -17.26
CA ALA A 7 -4.24 10.14 -16.08
C ALA A 7 -2.97 9.50 -15.55
N PHE A 8 -2.15 8.93 -16.43
CA PHE A 8 -0.88 8.32 -16.06
C PHE A 8 0.10 9.33 -15.46
N LEU A 9 0.21 10.53 -16.05
CA LEU A 9 1.04 11.60 -15.49
C LEU A 9 0.52 12.02 -14.11
N GLY A 10 -0.79 12.12 -13.94
CA GLY A 10 -1.40 12.41 -12.64
C GLY A 10 -1.04 11.38 -11.59
N GLU A 11 -1.10 10.10 -11.94
CA GLU A 11 -0.71 9.00 -11.05
C GLU A 11 0.78 9.07 -10.68
N LEU A 12 1.67 9.31 -11.65
CA LEU A 12 3.11 9.46 -11.39
C LEU A 12 3.41 10.62 -10.43
N LEU A 13 2.70 11.73 -10.55
CA LEU A 13 2.87 12.85 -9.63
C LEU A 13 2.41 12.51 -8.21
N THR A 14 1.37 11.71 -8.05
CA THR A 14 0.98 11.23 -6.71
C THR A 14 2.05 10.32 -6.10
N TYR A 15 2.70 9.47 -6.91
CA TYR A 15 3.83 8.66 -6.44
C TYR A 15 4.99 9.53 -5.93
N ALA A 16 5.26 10.64 -6.61
CA ALA A 16 6.29 11.58 -6.23
C ALA A 16 5.91 12.49 -5.04
N GLY A 17 4.68 12.38 -4.52
CA GLY A 17 4.18 13.22 -3.43
C GLY A 17 3.64 14.58 -3.86
N ASP A 18 3.58 14.86 -5.16
CA ASP A 18 2.97 16.08 -5.70
C ASP A 18 1.44 15.90 -5.85
N TRP A 19 0.79 15.86 -4.70
CA TRP A 19 -0.63 15.50 -4.60
C TRP A 19 -1.55 16.50 -5.29
N GLU A 20 -1.26 17.79 -5.17
CA GLU A 20 -2.11 18.83 -5.75
C GLU A 20 -2.16 18.72 -7.28
N ARG A 21 -0.99 18.68 -7.91
CA ARG A 21 -0.90 18.58 -9.37
C ARG A 21 -1.34 17.21 -9.87
N GLY A 22 -0.99 16.14 -9.16
CA GLY A 22 -1.40 14.78 -9.49
C GLY A 22 -2.91 14.63 -9.52
N MET A 23 -3.60 15.12 -8.50
CA MET A 23 -5.06 15.08 -8.42
C MET A 23 -5.74 15.97 -9.45
N ALA A 24 -5.18 17.17 -9.72
CA ALA A 24 -5.71 18.05 -10.76
C ALA A 24 -5.69 17.36 -12.14
N LEU A 25 -4.60 16.67 -12.47
CA LEU A 25 -4.49 15.91 -13.73
C LEU A 25 -5.42 14.69 -13.75
N ALA A 26 -5.51 13.94 -12.65
CA ALA A 26 -6.43 12.80 -12.56
C ALA A 26 -7.89 13.23 -12.79
N GLN A 27 -8.32 14.34 -12.21
CA GLN A 27 -9.66 14.88 -12.44
C GLN A 27 -9.84 15.34 -13.89
N ARG A 28 -8.85 16.05 -14.44
CA ARG A 28 -8.88 16.48 -15.86
C ARG A 28 -9.00 15.30 -16.82
N ALA A 29 -8.26 14.23 -16.56
CA ALA A 29 -8.32 13.02 -17.38
C ALA A 29 -9.72 12.40 -17.38
N LYS A 30 -10.38 12.32 -16.22
CA LYS A 30 -11.77 11.80 -16.12
C LYS A 30 -12.78 12.68 -16.86
N GLN A 31 -12.60 13.99 -16.85
CA GLN A 31 -13.44 14.90 -17.63
C GLN A 31 -13.28 14.70 -19.15
N LEU A 32 -12.04 14.44 -19.59
CA LEU A 32 -11.76 14.19 -21.00
C LEU A 32 -12.20 12.80 -21.48
N ASN A 33 -12.26 11.85 -20.57
CA ASN A 33 -12.68 10.48 -20.86
C ASN A 33 -13.71 10.01 -19.83
N PRO A 34 -14.99 10.36 -19.98
CA PRO A 34 -16.06 9.96 -19.05
C PRO A 34 -16.23 8.44 -18.92
N HIS A 35 -15.84 7.68 -19.96
CA HIS A 35 -15.89 6.22 -19.99
C HIS A 35 -14.51 5.59 -19.76
N HIS A 36 -13.71 6.24 -18.93
CA HIS A 36 -12.35 5.81 -18.64
C HIS A 36 -12.24 4.41 -18.05
N PRO A 37 -11.10 3.72 -18.23
CA PRO A 37 -10.84 2.45 -17.56
C PRO A 37 -10.70 2.61 -16.05
N GLY A 38 -10.92 1.50 -15.34
CA GLY A 38 -10.98 1.51 -13.87
C GLY A 38 -9.72 2.00 -13.16
N TRP A 39 -8.54 1.83 -13.77
CA TRP A 39 -7.29 2.27 -13.17
C TRP A 39 -7.19 3.79 -12.94
N TYR A 40 -8.01 4.60 -13.60
CA TYR A 40 -8.06 6.04 -13.32
C TYR A 40 -8.43 6.38 -11.87
N TRP A 41 -9.09 5.46 -11.17
CA TRP A 41 -9.48 5.63 -9.77
C TRP A 41 -8.31 5.45 -8.78
N TYR A 42 -7.15 4.96 -9.23
CA TYR A 42 -6.02 4.75 -8.33
C TYR A 42 -5.48 6.05 -7.72
N ALA A 43 -5.40 7.14 -8.49
CA ALA A 43 -4.98 8.43 -7.94
C ALA A 43 -5.92 8.90 -6.80
N ASP A 44 -7.24 8.71 -6.99
CA ASP A 44 -8.23 9.03 -5.94
C ASP A 44 -8.07 8.12 -4.71
N PHE A 45 -7.81 6.83 -4.94
CA PHE A 45 -7.50 5.89 -3.87
C PHE A 45 -6.29 6.34 -3.05
N TYR A 46 -5.18 6.63 -3.71
CA TYR A 46 -3.94 7.06 -3.05
C TYR A 46 -4.15 8.33 -2.24
N ASN A 47 -4.86 9.30 -2.80
CA ASN A 47 -5.14 10.56 -2.12
C ASN A 47 -6.04 10.39 -0.90
N ALA A 48 -7.10 9.60 -0.99
CA ALA A 48 -7.98 9.31 0.15
C ALA A 48 -7.24 8.51 1.23
N TYR A 49 -6.43 7.51 0.85
CA TYR A 49 -5.67 6.70 1.78
C TYR A 49 -4.66 7.54 2.58
N ARG A 50 -3.88 8.42 1.92
CA ARG A 50 -2.95 9.28 2.63
C ARG A 50 -3.62 10.23 3.62
N GLN A 51 -4.85 10.64 3.32
CA GLN A 51 -5.68 11.49 4.20
C GLN A 51 -6.35 10.69 5.33
N ARG A 52 -6.09 9.39 5.42
CA ARG A 52 -6.71 8.46 6.38
C ARG A 52 -8.23 8.30 6.19
N ASP A 53 -8.76 8.67 5.04
CA ASP A 53 -10.11 8.35 4.63
C ASP A 53 -10.15 6.94 4.03
N TYR A 54 -10.01 5.94 4.88
CA TYR A 54 -9.92 4.54 4.45
C TYR A 54 -11.22 4.00 3.85
N ARG A 55 -12.37 4.51 4.29
CA ARG A 55 -13.66 4.18 3.67
C ARG A 55 -13.77 4.74 2.26
N GLY A 56 -13.42 6.00 2.08
CA GLY A 56 -13.35 6.62 0.75
C GLY A 56 -12.34 5.93 -0.16
N ALA A 57 -11.15 5.62 0.36
CA ALA A 57 -10.13 4.90 -0.37
C ALA A 57 -10.63 3.51 -0.81
N LEU A 58 -11.25 2.74 0.08
CA LEU A 58 -11.85 1.45 -0.24
C LEU A 58 -12.87 1.55 -1.37
N ASN A 59 -13.72 2.58 -1.32
CA ASN A 59 -14.71 2.82 -2.37
C ASN A 59 -14.06 3.06 -3.74
N PHE A 60 -12.96 3.83 -3.80
CA PHE A 60 -12.21 4.02 -5.04
C PHE A 60 -11.54 2.73 -5.53
N ALA A 61 -10.97 1.94 -4.63
CA ALA A 61 -10.42 0.63 -4.98
C ALA A 61 -11.48 -0.28 -5.61
N LEU A 62 -12.69 -0.32 -5.04
CA LEU A 62 -13.82 -1.09 -5.59
C LEU A 62 -14.30 -0.54 -6.95
N LYS A 63 -14.32 0.79 -7.11
CA LYS A 63 -14.67 1.43 -8.39
C LYS A 63 -13.69 1.09 -9.50
N SER A 64 -12.44 0.80 -9.19
CA SER A 64 -11.47 0.38 -10.20
C SER A 64 -11.92 -0.89 -10.92
N ASN A 65 -12.64 -1.77 -10.23
CA ASN A 65 -13.23 -3.00 -10.77
C ASN A 65 -12.23 -3.82 -11.60
N LEU A 66 -11.07 -4.06 -11.04
CA LEU A 66 -9.98 -4.82 -11.65
C LEU A 66 -9.67 -6.10 -10.83
N PRO A 67 -10.62 -7.03 -10.69
CA PRO A 67 -10.47 -8.20 -9.81
C PRO A 67 -9.35 -9.15 -10.23
N GLY A 68 -8.93 -9.10 -11.49
CA GLY A 68 -7.78 -9.86 -12.01
C GLY A 68 -6.43 -9.17 -11.79
N HIS A 69 -6.40 -7.95 -11.25
CA HIS A 69 -5.17 -7.22 -11.00
C HIS A 69 -4.85 -7.21 -9.50
N TRP A 70 -3.64 -7.60 -9.15
CA TRP A 70 -3.20 -7.67 -7.74
C TRP A 70 -3.31 -6.34 -7.00
N GLY A 71 -3.13 -5.21 -7.68
CA GLY A 71 -3.17 -3.87 -7.09
C GLY A 71 -4.50 -3.53 -6.43
N MET A 72 -5.64 -3.94 -7.01
CA MET A 72 -6.95 -3.76 -6.40
C MET A 72 -7.03 -4.48 -5.04
N HIS A 73 -6.57 -5.72 -4.98
CA HIS A 73 -6.61 -6.52 -3.75
C HIS A 73 -5.63 -6.01 -2.69
N ALA A 74 -4.45 -5.50 -3.10
CA ALA A 74 -3.52 -4.85 -2.19
C ALA A 74 -4.12 -3.58 -1.59
N ALA A 75 -4.77 -2.74 -2.40
CA ALA A 75 -5.47 -1.55 -1.96
C ALA A 75 -6.59 -1.89 -0.97
N MET A 76 -7.41 -2.89 -1.28
CA MET A 76 -8.47 -3.36 -0.39
C MET A 76 -7.92 -3.90 0.93
N ALA A 77 -6.87 -4.73 0.87
CA ALA A 77 -6.24 -5.28 2.07
C ALA A 77 -5.70 -4.17 2.98
N ALA A 78 -5.00 -3.18 2.43
CA ALA A 78 -4.49 -2.06 3.20
C ALA A 78 -5.62 -1.26 3.88
N CYS A 79 -6.71 -1.00 3.16
CA CYS A 79 -7.87 -0.30 3.73
C CYS A 79 -8.54 -1.11 4.84
N TYR A 80 -8.81 -2.38 4.60
CA TYR A 80 -9.43 -3.25 5.62
C TYR A 80 -8.52 -3.44 6.84
N GLY A 81 -7.21 -3.49 6.64
CA GLY A 81 -6.24 -3.51 7.73
C GLY A 81 -6.37 -2.26 8.61
N GLN A 82 -6.38 -1.09 8.02
CA GLN A 82 -6.52 0.19 8.74
C GLN A 82 -7.89 0.32 9.43
N LEU A 83 -8.93 -0.27 8.84
CA LEU A 83 -10.29 -0.28 9.41
C LEU A 83 -10.50 -1.39 10.44
N GLU A 84 -9.50 -2.23 10.69
CA GLU A 84 -9.56 -3.38 11.60
C GLU A 84 -10.63 -4.42 11.23
N GLU A 85 -11.01 -4.48 9.96
CA GLU A 85 -11.96 -5.45 9.40
C GLU A 85 -11.24 -6.76 9.03
N ARG A 86 -10.92 -7.58 10.01
CA ARG A 86 -10.04 -8.75 9.90
C ARG A 86 -10.46 -9.75 8.84
N ASP A 87 -11.74 -10.12 8.78
CA ASP A 87 -12.23 -11.12 7.82
C ASP A 87 -12.14 -10.63 6.39
N ALA A 88 -12.52 -9.38 6.15
CA ALA A 88 -12.40 -8.75 4.83
C ALA A 88 -10.93 -8.57 4.42
N ALA A 89 -10.07 -8.17 5.35
CA ALA A 89 -8.63 -8.05 5.14
C ALA A 89 -8.01 -9.40 4.75
N ALA A 90 -8.35 -10.48 5.46
CA ALA A 90 -7.86 -11.83 5.16
C ALA A 90 -8.29 -12.30 3.76
N LYS A 91 -9.53 -12.03 3.36
CA LYS A 91 -10.02 -12.36 2.00
C LYS A 91 -9.27 -11.59 0.93
N ALA A 92 -9.04 -10.29 1.15
CA ALA A 92 -8.29 -9.44 0.22
C ALA A 92 -6.84 -9.91 0.09
N LEU A 93 -6.17 -10.25 1.20
CA LEU A 93 -4.82 -10.82 1.19
C LEU A 93 -4.76 -12.16 0.47
N HIS A 94 -5.72 -13.03 0.70
CA HIS A 94 -5.78 -14.32 0.01
C HIS A 94 -5.86 -14.13 -1.52
N ALA A 95 -6.73 -13.23 -1.98
CA ALA A 95 -6.86 -12.92 -3.39
C ALA A 95 -5.57 -12.28 -3.96
N LEU A 96 -4.94 -11.38 -3.21
CA LEU A 96 -3.67 -10.77 -3.58
C LEU A 96 -2.56 -11.80 -3.77
N LEU A 97 -2.35 -12.66 -2.78
CA LEU A 97 -1.28 -13.67 -2.79
C LEU A 97 -1.53 -14.79 -3.81
N LYS A 98 -2.77 -15.03 -4.18
CA LYS A 98 -3.11 -15.92 -5.28
C LYS A 98 -2.67 -15.36 -6.64
N LEU A 99 -2.79 -14.05 -6.84
CA LEU A 99 -2.37 -13.37 -8.06
C LEU A 99 -0.87 -13.08 -8.08
N ARG A 100 -0.29 -12.79 -6.93
CA ARG A 100 1.13 -12.44 -6.79
C ARG A 100 1.72 -13.10 -5.53
N PRO A 101 2.13 -14.38 -5.62
CA PRO A 101 2.63 -15.13 -4.46
C PRO A 101 3.88 -14.55 -3.79
N ASP A 102 4.72 -13.83 -4.54
CA ASP A 102 5.95 -13.18 -4.08
C ASP A 102 5.74 -11.78 -3.50
N PHE A 103 4.49 -11.33 -3.36
CA PHE A 103 4.18 -9.95 -2.98
C PHE A 103 4.84 -9.54 -1.65
N ALA A 104 4.78 -10.39 -0.64
CA ALA A 104 5.38 -10.11 0.67
C ALA A 104 6.90 -9.92 0.62
N ASP A 105 7.58 -10.58 -0.32
CA ASP A 105 9.03 -10.52 -0.48
C ASP A 105 9.49 -9.27 -1.25
N THR A 106 8.64 -8.71 -2.09
CA THR A 106 9.00 -7.64 -3.02
C THR A 106 8.44 -6.28 -2.66
N ILE A 107 7.35 -6.23 -1.87
CA ILE A 107 6.60 -5.00 -1.64
C ILE A 107 7.44 -3.86 -1.04
N CYS A 108 8.32 -4.14 -0.10
CA CYS A 108 9.16 -3.11 0.50
C CYS A 108 10.07 -2.43 -0.53
N LYS A 109 10.69 -3.22 -1.41
CA LYS A 109 11.54 -2.70 -2.48
C LYS A 109 10.73 -1.93 -3.53
N ASP A 110 9.55 -2.42 -3.87
CA ASP A 110 8.65 -1.77 -4.82
C ASP A 110 8.20 -0.42 -4.28
N VAL A 111 7.85 -0.35 -3.00
CA VAL A 111 7.42 0.86 -2.34
C VAL A 111 8.55 1.89 -2.28
N GLU A 112 9.76 1.49 -1.88
CA GLU A 112 10.93 2.36 -1.85
C GLU A 112 11.27 2.92 -3.24
N LYS A 113 11.04 2.15 -4.28
CA LYS A 113 11.35 2.53 -5.66
C LYS A 113 10.36 3.53 -6.24
N TRP A 114 9.07 3.40 -5.92
CA TRP A 114 8.01 4.11 -6.62
C TRP A 114 7.34 5.21 -5.80
N TRP A 115 7.35 5.09 -4.46
CA TRP A 115 6.60 5.95 -3.58
C TRP A 115 7.48 6.88 -2.76
N GLU A 116 6.94 8.05 -2.46
CA GLU A 116 7.46 8.90 -1.41
C GLU A 116 7.45 8.12 -0.07
N ALA A 117 8.49 8.34 0.76
CA ALA A 117 8.79 7.48 1.90
C ALA A 117 7.67 7.39 2.93
N GLU A 118 7.03 8.50 3.26
CA GLU A 118 5.96 8.55 4.26
C GLU A 118 4.71 7.79 3.80
N TYR A 119 4.31 7.99 2.55
CA TYR A 119 3.19 7.26 1.96
C TYR A 119 3.48 5.76 1.87
N GLY A 120 4.68 5.41 1.42
CA GLY A 120 5.09 4.03 1.31
C GLY A 120 5.02 3.29 2.65
N LYS A 121 5.52 3.91 3.72
CA LYS A 121 5.42 3.37 5.07
C LYS A 121 3.96 3.20 5.51
N HIS A 122 3.13 4.19 5.26
CA HIS A 122 1.70 4.16 5.60
C HIS A 122 0.96 3.00 4.89
N LEU A 123 1.29 2.76 3.63
CA LEU A 123 0.74 1.63 2.86
C LEU A 123 1.19 0.28 3.45
N ILE A 124 2.48 0.13 3.74
CA ILE A 124 3.05 -1.07 4.37
C ILE A 124 2.39 -1.34 5.72
N ASP A 125 2.21 -0.32 6.55
CA ASP A 125 1.55 -0.45 7.85
C ASP A 125 0.12 -1.00 7.70
N GLY A 126 -0.66 -0.51 6.73
CA GLY A 126 -2.00 -1.02 6.44
C GLY A 126 -1.99 -2.50 6.01
N LEU A 127 -1.03 -2.91 5.18
CA LEU A 127 -0.88 -4.30 4.76
C LEU A 127 -0.48 -5.22 5.93
N ARG A 128 0.39 -4.76 6.84
CA ARG A 128 0.70 -5.50 8.06
C ARG A 128 -0.50 -5.63 8.98
N MET A 129 -1.27 -4.58 9.16
CA MET A 129 -2.52 -4.62 9.94
C MET A 129 -3.55 -5.58 9.32
N ALA A 130 -3.51 -5.76 7.99
CA ALA A 130 -4.31 -6.77 7.31
C ALA A 130 -3.85 -8.21 7.57
N GLY A 131 -2.65 -8.40 8.08
CA GLY A 131 -2.07 -9.71 8.38
C GLY A 131 -0.95 -10.15 7.43
N LEU A 132 -0.47 -9.26 6.54
CA LEU A 132 0.64 -9.58 5.66
C LEU A 132 1.95 -9.66 6.46
N GLU A 133 2.57 -10.84 6.46
CA GLU A 133 3.88 -11.05 7.05
C GLU A 133 4.97 -10.64 6.05
N ILE A 134 5.70 -9.56 6.38
CA ILE A 134 6.76 -9.03 5.54
C ILE A 134 8.09 -9.42 6.15
N ALA A 135 8.88 -10.21 5.43
CA ALA A 135 10.20 -10.64 5.86
C ALA A 135 11.17 -9.46 6.01
N GLY A 136 11.88 -9.38 7.12
CA GLY A 136 12.98 -8.43 7.30
C GLY A 136 12.98 -7.60 8.58
N GLU A 137 11.86 -7.49 9.32
CA GLU A 137 11.81 -6.74 10.58
C GLU A 137 11.85 -7.60 11.85
N GLU A 138 11.53 -8.89 11.76
CA GLU A 138 11.66 -9.81 12.90
C GLU A 138 13.13 -10.03 13.34
N GLY A 139 14.07 -9.79 12.43
CA GLY A 139 15.50 -9.95 12.72
C GLY A 139 16.12 -8.85 13.58
N THR A 140 15.48 -7.70 13.76
CA THR A 140 16.02 -6.59 14.56
C THR A 140 15.51 -6.56 15.99
N ALA A 141 14.30 -7.03 16.24
CA ALA A 141 13.76 -7.11 17.61
C ALA A 141 14.40 -8.26 18.43
N ASP A 142 14.70 -9.38 17.78
CA ASP A 142 15.26 -10.56 18.45
C ASP A 142 16.77 -10.41 18.74
N ARG A 143 17.51 -9.62 17.95
CA ARG A 143 18.93 -9.34 18.19
C ARG A 143 19.21 -8.38 19.34
N SER A 144 18.27 -7.55 19.74
CA SER A 144 18.41 -6.68 20.89
C SER A 144 18.11 -7.41 22.22
N ALA A 145 17.24 -8.41 22.19
CA ALA A 145 16.94 -9.24 23.36
C ALA A 145 18.07 -10.23 23.71
N LEU A 146 18.93 -10.60 22.75
CA LEU A 146 20.05 -11.51 22.97
C LEU A 146 21.34 -10.83 23.47
N ARG A 147 21.35 -9.49 23.62
CA ARG A 147 22.52 -8.76 24.13
C ARG A 147 22.51 -8.47 25.61
N GLU A 148 21.48 -8.88 26.34
CA GLU A 148 21.42 -8.72 27.78
C GLU A 148 21.45 -10.04 28.55
N THR A 149 22.50 -10.81 28.38
CA THR A 149 22.92 -11.74 29.43
C THR A 149 24.20 -11.21 30.07
N PRO A 150 24.15 -10.74 31.28
CA PRO A 150 25.37 -10.43 31.99
C PRO A 150 26.13 -11.71 32.26
N ALA A 151 27.33 -11.74 31.80
CA ALA A 151 28.31 -12.70 32.27
C ALA A 151 28.51 -12.52 33.76
N SER A 152 27.94 -13.36 34.52
CA SER A 152 28.28 -13.48 35.88
C SER A 152 29.12 -14.67 36.13
N ARG A 153 30.06 -14.42 36.59
CA ARG A 153 30.81 -14.48 37.50
C ARG A 153 31.45 -15.45 38.10
N GLY A 154 32.43 -15.63 37.98
CA GLY A 154 33.43 -16.21 38.58
C GLY A 154 33.50 -15.91 40.04
N ALA A 155 33.64 -16.69 40.83
CA ALA A 155 34.04 -16.53 42.11
C ALA A 155 35.04 -17.36 42.55
N GLU A 156 35.74 -17.15 43.28
CA GLU A 156 36.46 -17.26 44.16
C GLU A 156 36.75 -18.21 45.08
N PRO A 157 37.48 -18.40 45.87
CA PRO A 157 38.76 -18.03 46.28
C PRO A 157 39.70 -18.97 46.60
#